data_43526cc04360b8d7894c075db22322cb
#
_entry.id   43526cc04360b8d7894c075db22322cb
#
_cell.length_a   1.000
_cell.length_b   1.000
_cell.length_c   1.000
_cell.angle_alpha   90.00
_cell.angle_beta   90.00
_cell.angle_gamma   90.00
#
_symmetry.space_group_name_H-M   'P 1'
#
loop_
_entity.id
_entity.type
_entity.pdbx_description
1 polymer ?
#
loop_
_entity_poly.entity_id
_entity_poly.type
_entity_poly.pdbx_seq_one_letter_code
_entity_poly.pdbx_strand_id
1 'polypeptide(L)'
;MVIESLREKNADFFVQHSGNTNFFYATKFRSSASMLYLVGVDGTELLILPEMELGRALRESRVKEIASFEKLGYEEKLKEFGSPKKAFAEILVERLKEGRAKKVLIPADFPAFLAFELQKSFEVEVVENPFLKLRAVKRAEEVAKIRQNCATLLKAFERFSRRLKPRKDFTCEFARSVIEKELYSLGLIAEETICSTGKLSADPHELGRGNVEDHLLVDVFPKNRTTGYYADFTRTILIRKNAEIEEMLRAVIEAQRSAISMLREGVNGREVHNAVKDCLKAYGFETKNGEGFIHSTGHGIGLEVHEEPRIGDVDVELKSGMVVTIEPGLYYKKLGGVRVEDVVLIRKNDCEILTPYESFLGIM
;
A
#
# COMPACT_ATOMS: atom_id res chain seq x y z
N MET A 1 4.89 21.32 -0.05
CA MET A 1 3.81 20.61 -0.77
C MET A 1 2.42 20.94 -0.22
N VAL A 2 2.08 20.69 1.08
CA VAL A 2 0.75 21.13 1.62
C VAL A 2 0.61 22.64 1.52
N ILE A 3 1.59 23.41 2.02
CA ILE A 3 1.60 24.88 1.97
C ILE A 3 1.60 25.41 0.52
N GLU A 4 2.29 24.75 -0.38
CA GLU A 4 2.28 25.09 -1.81
C GLU A 4 0.87 24.91 -2.40
N SER A 5 0.23 23.76 -2.13
CA SER A 5 -1.14 23.50 -2.54
C SER A 5 -2.11 24.55 -1.99
N LEU A 6 -1.94 24.96 -0.73
CA LEU A 6 -2.74 26.05 -0.13
C LEU A 6 -2.54 27.37 -0.87
N ARG A 7 -1.30 27.73 -1.18
CA ARG A 7 -0.98 28.97 -1.93
C ARG A 7 -1.51 28.94 -3.37
N GLU A 8 -1.31 27.83 -4.08
CA GLU A 8 -1.82 27.65 -5.45
C GLU A 8 -3.34 27.76 -5.54
N LYS A 9 -4.04 27.29 -4.51
CA LYS A 9 -5.51 27.32 -4.44
C LYS A 9 -6.08 28.56 -3.73
N ASN A 10 -5.22 29.49 -3.27
CA ASN A 10 -5.60 30.64 -2.45
C ASN A 10 -6.45 30.23 -1.24
N ALA A 11 -6.07 29.15 -0.56
CA ALA A 11 -6.76 28.61 0.59
C ALA A 11 -5.98 28.86 1.88
N ASP A 12 -6.70 28.96 2.99
CA ASP A 12 -6.15 29.34 4.28
C ASP A 12 -5.69 28.11 5.09
N PHE A 13 -6.47 27.01 5.01
CA PHE A 13 -6.20 25.77 5.74
C PHE A 13 -6.40 24.53 4.88
N PHE A 14 -5.59 23.52 5.18
CA PHE A 14 -5.84 22.13 4.81
C PHE A 14 -6.23 21.36 6.07
N VAL A 15 -7.33 20.59 5.98
CA VAL A 15 -7.84 19.81 7.10
C VAL A 15 -7.91 18.35 6.73
N GLN A 16 -7.37 17.51 7.61
CA GLN A 16 -7.43 16.05 7.47
C GLN A 16 -8.04 15.41 8.72
N HIS A 17 -8.93 14.45 8.52
CA HIS A 17 -9.48 13.59 9.56
C HIS A 17 -8.62 12.33 9.72
N SER A 18 -8.56 11.80 10.96
CA SER A 18 -7.93 10.49 11.23
C SER A 18 -8.68 9.33 10.54
N GLY A 19 -8.09 8.17 10.54
CA GLY A 19 -8.68 6.94 9.96
C GLY A 19 -8.07 6.53 8.63
N ASN A 20 -7.12 7.30 8.10
CA ASN A 20 -6.36 6.93 6.92
C ASN A 20 -4.84 7.02 7.15
N THR A 21 -4.10 6.43 6.24
CA THR A 21 -2.64 6.34 6.28
C THR A 21 -1.96 7.69 6.11
N ASN A 22 -2.56 8.63 5.37
CA ASN A 22 -2.03 9.97 5.17
C ASN A 22 -2.01 10.79 6.46
N PHE A 23 -3.01 10.61 7.32
CA PHE A 23 -3.02 11.21 8.66
C PHE A 23 -1.83 10.73 9.50
N PHE A 24 -1.59 9.41 9.53
CA PHE A 24 -0.42 8.85 10.21
C PHE A 24 0.89 9.35 9.59
N TYR A 25 0.98 9.40 8.27
CA TYR A 25 2.16 9.93 7.59
C TYR A 25 2.46 11.37 8.00
N ALA A 26 1.42 12.20 8.04
CA ALA A 26 1.49 13.61 8.41
C ALA A 26 1.87 13.82 9.88
N THR A 27 1.24 13.10 10.80
CA THR A 27 1.33 13.36 12.25
C THR A 27 2.31 12.44 12.98
N LYS A 28 2.64 11.27 12.40
CA LYS A 28 3.35 10.15 13.05
C LYS A 28 2.60 9.57 14.26
N PHE A 29 1.33 9.94 14.41
CA PHE A 29 0.50 9.46 15.52
C PHE A 29 -0.65 8.58 15.00
N ARG A 30 -0.89 7.47 15.67
CA ARG A 30 -1.93 6.50 15.33
C ARG A 30 -2.79 6.16 16.55
N SER A 31 -4.09 6.29 16.38
CA SER A 31 -5.11 5.85 17.34
C SER A 31 -6.38 5.46 16.58
N SER A 32 -7.24 4.68 17.21
CA SER A 32 -8.60 4.40 16.72
C SER A 32 -9.59 5.55 16.98
N ALA A 33 -9.18 6.56 17.76
CA ALA A 33 -10.01 7.72 18.04
C ALA A 33 -10.13 8.64 16.83
N SER A 34 -11.26 9.36 16.72
CA SER A 34 -11.43 10.46 15.77
C SER A 34 -10.56 11.64 16.16
N MET A 35 -9.75 12.11 15.22
CA MET A 35 -8.79 13.21 15.41
C MET A 35 -8.79 14.10 14.17
N LEU A 36 -8.34 15.33 14.34
CA LEU A 36 -8.22 16.32 13.26
C LEU A 36 -6.77 16.81 13.18
N TYR A 37 -6.27 16.98 11.97
CA TYR A 37 -5.00 17.61 11.69
C TYR A 37 -5.21 18.78 10.74
N LEU A 38 -4.81 19.96 11.18
CA LEU A 38 -4.96 21.22 10.47
C LEU A 38 -3.57 21.75 10.10
N VAL A 39 -3.46 22.27 8.88
CA VAL A 39 -2.26 22.97 8.40
C VAL A 39 -2.69 24.33 7.85
N GLY A 40 -2.17 25.41 8.43
CA GLY A 40 -2.37 26.78 7.95
C GLY A 40 -1.40 27.14 6.81
N VAL A 41 -1.81 28.09 5.96
CA VAL A 41 -0.96 28.61 4.86
C VAL A 41 0.31 29.30 5.36
N ASP A 42 0.30 29.77 6.61
CA ASP A 42 1.45 30.33 7.35
C ASP A 42 2.45 29.28 7.88
N GLY A 43 2.09 28.00 7.74
CA GLY A 43 2.89 26.88 8.20
C GLY A 43 2.56 26.41 9.63
N THR A 44 1.54 26.95 10.26
CA THR A 44 1.02 26.44 11.54
C THR A 44 0.46 25.03 11.36
N GLU A 45 0.69 24.15 12.33
CA GLU A 45 0.18 22.78 12.36
C GLU A 45 -0.51 22.54 13.70
N LEU A 46 -1.73 22.03 13.70
CA LEU A 46 -2.47 21.69 14.91
C LEU A 46 -3.03 20.27 14.82
N LEU A 47 -2.80 19.47 15.86
CA LEU A 47 -3.40 18.15 16.05
C LEU A 47 -4.44 18.23 17.17
N ILE A 48 -5.71 17.93 16.87
CA ILE A 48 -6.82 17.91 17.84
C ILE A 48 -7.24 16.45 18.05
N LEU A 49 -7.32 16.03 19.31
CA LEU A 49 -7.59 14.65 19.70
C LEU A 49 -8.28 14.56 21.06
N PRO A 50 -8.84 13.40 21.46
CA PRO A 50 -9.40 13.22 22.80
C PRO A 50 -8.34 13.35 23.90
N GLU A 51 -8.69 13.92 25.06
CA GLU A 51 -7.76 14.09 26.20
C GLU A 51 -7.06 12.78 26.61
N MET A 52 -7.74 11.64 26.51
CA MET A 52 -7.17 10.33 26.82
C MET A 52 -5.96 9.96 25.93
N GLU A 53 -5.83 10.53 24.75
CA GLU A 53 -4.72 10.29 23.83
C GLU A 53 -3.61 11.34 23.95
N LEU A 54 -3.85 12.45 24.67
CA LEU A 54 -2.94 13.60 24.73
C LEU A 54 -1.55 13.20 25.22
N GLY A 55 -1.47 12.41 26.28
CA GLY A 55 -0.19 11.99 26.86
C GLY A 55 0.65 11.12 25.92
N ARG A 56 0.02 10.30 25.10
CA ARG A 56 0.70 9.54 24.04
C ARG A 56 1.13 10.44 22.88
N ALA A 57 0.22 11.29 22.41
CA ALA A 57 0.48 12.18 21.29
C ALA A 57 1.64 13.13 21.55
N LEU A 58 1.79 13.67 22.75
CA LEU A 58 2.92 14.51 23.15
C LEU A 58 4.29 13.80 23.06
N ARG A 59 4.32 12.46 23.17
CA ARG A 59 5.57 11.67 23.05
C ARG A 59 5.81 11.12 21.65
N GLU A 60 4.75 10.79 20.92
CA GLU A 60 4.83 10.00 19.68
C GLU A 60 4.65 10.86 18.42
N SER A 61 3.85 11.94 18.50
CA SER A 61 3.56 12.79 17.35
C SER A 61 4.74 13.69 16.98
N ARG A 62 4.89 13.95 15.66
CA ARG A 62 5.81 14.99 15.20
C ARG A 62 5.20 16.40 15.27
N VAL A 63 3.87 16.49 15.37
CA VAL A 63 3.16 17.77 15.49
C VAL A 63 3.35 18.29 16.89
N LYS A 64 3.78 19.55 17.02
CA LYS A 64 4.12 20.13 18.32
C LYS A 64 2.96 20.80 19.02
N GLU A 65 2.07 21.43 18.25
CA GLU A 65 0.86 22.02 18.78
C GLU A 65 -0.25 20.97 18.81
N ILE A 66 -0.61 20.53 20.01
CA ILE A 66 -1.60 19.48 20.24
C ILE A 66 -2.62 20.01 21.27
N ALA A 67 -3.88 19.92 20.91
CA ALA A 67 -5.00 20.28 21.79
C ALA A 67 -5.95 19.10 21.98
N SER A 68 -6.62 19.04 23.13
CA SER A 68 -7.69 18.08 23.32
C SER A 68 -9.04 18.70 23.02
N PHE A 69 -9.98 17.88 22.52
CA PHE A 69 -11.37 18.30 22.29
C PHE A 69 -12.01 18.83 23.57
N GLU A 70 -11.71 18.22 24.70
CA GLU A 70 -12.24 18.61 26.00
C GLU A 70 -11.80 20.04 26.38
N LYS A 71 -10.51 20.38 26.19
CA LYS A 71 -9.99 21.74 26.43
C LYS A 71 -10.54 22.77 25.44
N LEU A 72 -11.03 22.32 24.30
CA LEU A 72 -11.67 23.15 23.29
C LEU A 72 -13.19 23.25 23.46
N GLY A 73 -13.73 22.87 24.63
CA GLY A 73 -15.13 23.03 24.97
C GLY A 73 -16.07 21.94 24.44
N TYR A 74 -15.56 20.71 24.26
CA TYR A 74 -16.37 19.61 23.72
C TYR A 74 -17.62 19.31 24.57
N GLU A 75 -17.51 19.33 25.91
CA GLU A 75 -18.62 19.05 26.81
C GLU A 75 -19.74 20.12 26.72
N GLU A 76 -19.36 21.38 26.59
CA GLU A 76 -20.31 22.50 26.42
C GLU A 76 -21.06 22.34 25.10
N LYS A 77 -20.33 22.05 24.01
CA LYS A 77 -20.95 21.85 22.69
C LYS A 77 -21.80 20.60 22.62
N LEU A 78 -21.41 19.54 23.33
CA LEU A 78 -22.21 18.34 23.40
C LEU A 78 -23.56 18.62 24.12
N LYS A 79 -23.57 19.43 25.16
CA LYS A 79 -24.81 19.86 25.85
C LYS A 79 -25.65 20.75 24.95
N GLU A 80 -25.03 21.70 24.22
CA GLU A 80 -25.72 22.66 23.33
C GLU A 80 -26.38 21.92 22.14
N PHE A 81 -25.65 21.07 21.44
CA PHE A 81 -26.10 20.45 20.20
C PHE A 81 -26.79 19.07 20.41
N GLY A 82 -26.62 18.44 21.56
CA GLY A 82 -27.16 17.11 21.86
C GLY A 82 -26.62 16.00 20.94
N SER A 83 -25.50 16.26 20.24
CA SER A 83 -24.94 15.38 19.23
C SER A 83 -23.41 15.38 19.25
N PRO A 84 -22.77 14.23 19.53
CA PRO A 84 -21.30 14.11 19.49
C PRO A 84 -20.68 14.54 18.15
N LYS A 85 -21.34 14.18 17.04
CA LYS A 85 -20.87 14.56 15.69
C LYS A 85 -20.90 16.06 15.45
N LYS A 86 -21.98 16.74 15.93
CA LYS A 86 -22.08 18.19 15.81
C LYS A 86 -21.10 18.90 16.72
N ALA A 87 -20.95 18.47 17.97
CA ALA A 87 -19.96 19.02 18.89
C ALA A 87 -18.52 18.94 18.32
N PHE A 88 -18.18 17.80 17.74
CA PHE A 88 -16.89 17.59 17.06
C PHE A 88 -16.71 18.54 15.86
N ALA A 89 -17.74 18.69 15.02
CA ALA A 89 -17.69 19.58 13.86
C ALA A 89 -17.57 21.05 14.27
N GLU A 90 -18.28 21.47 15.32
CA GLU A 90 -18.25 22.85 15.78
C GLU A 90 -16.88 23.27 16.32
N ILE A 91 -16.18 22.38 17.02
CA ILE A 91 -14.79 22.63 17.42
C ILE A 91 -13.91 22.91 16.20
N LEU A 92 -14.04 22.12 15.13
CA LEU A 92 -13.31 22.36 13.90
C LEU A 92 -13.66 23.71 13.29
N VAL A 93 -14.97 24.04 13.20
CA VAL A 93 -15.45 25.32 12.68
C VAL A 93 -14.89 26.50 13.47
N GLU A 94 -14.92 26.44 14.81
CA GLU A 94 -14.37 27.49 15.67
C GLU A 94 -12.86 27.68 15.49
N ARG A 95 -12.09 26.57 15.43
CA ARG A 95 -10.64 26.68 15.20
C ARG A 95 -10.31 27.34 13.87
N LEU A 96 -11.06 27.01 12.82
CA LEU A 96 -10.88 27.65 11.52
C LEU A 96 -11.31 29.12 11.53
N LYS A 97 -12.37 29.48 12.24
CA LYS A 97 -12.80 30.90 12.42
C LYS A 97 -11.76 31.73 13.19
N GLU A 98 -11.19 31.18 14.25
CA GLU A 98 -10.09 31.82 14.99
C GLU A 98 -8.87 32.05 14.10
N GLY A 99 -8.55 31.07 13.21
CA GLY A 99 -7.54 31.20 12.16
C GLY A 99 -7.96 32.13 11.00
N ARG A 100 -9.15 32.76 11.07
CA ARG A 100 -9.70 33.64 10.04
C ARG A 100 -9.83 32.99 8.66
N ALA A 101 -10.10 31.70 8.64
CA ALA A 101 -10.29 30.96 7.40
C ALA A 101 -11.47 31.53 6.59
N LYS A 102 -11.27 31.59 5.28
CA LYS A 102 -12.31 31.81 4.29
C LYS A 102 -12.48 30.61 3.39
N LYS A 103 -11.35 29.98 3.00
CA LYS A 103 -11.29 28.81 2.14
C LYS A 103 -10.49 27.68 2.78
N VAL A 104 -11.08 26.49 2.75
CA VAL A 104 -10.52 25.27 3.36
C VAL A 104 -10.37 24.17 2.32
N LEU A 105 -9.21 23.55 2.25
CA LEU A 105 -8.97 22.36 1.44
C LEU A 105 -9.19 21.11 2.29
N ILE A 106 -9.86 20.13 1.72
CA ILE A 106 -10.05 18.80 2.31
C ILE A 106 -9.70 17.70 1.29
N PRO A 107 -9.18 16.55 1.71
CA PRO A 107 -8.96 15.43 0.78
C PRO A 107 -10.27 14.74 0.41
N ALA A 108 -10.26 13.97 -0.70
CA ALA A 108 -11.46 13.29 -1.20
C ALA A 108 -12.05 12.24 -0.23
N ASP A 109 -11.22 11.69 0.66
CA ASP A 109 -11.60 10.74 1.71
C ASP A 109 -12.00 11.39 3.05
N PHE A 110 -12.20 12.73 3.04
CA PHE A 110 -12.69 13.46 4.21
C PHE A 110 -14.14 13.10 4.53
N PRO A 111 -14.53 12.94 5.81
CA PRO A 111 -15.90 12.58 6.16
C PRO A 111 -16.94 13.57 5.63
N ALA A 112 -17.89 13.08 4.81
CA ALA A 112 -18.90 13.94 4.16
C ALA A 112 -19.69 14.80 5.15
N PHE A 113 -20.03 14.26 6.34
CA PHE A 113 -20.71 15.03 7.38
C PHE A 113 -19.92 16.29 7.78
N LEU A 114 -18.61 16.14 8.01
CA LEU A 114 -17.75 17.29 8.36
C LEU A 114 -17.61 18.27 7.21
N ALA A 115 -17.51 17.78 5.96
CA ALA A 115 -17.47 18.64 4.79
C ALA A 115 -18.73 19.52 4.67
N PHE A 116 -19.91 18.94 4.87
CA PHE A 116 -21.17 19.70 4.87
C PHE A 116 -21.27 20.71 6.03
N GLU A 117 -20.76 20.39 7.21
CA GLU A 117 -20.73 21.36 8.32
C GLU A 117 -19.75 22.51 8.00
N LEU A 118 -18.59 22.24 7.42
CA LEU A 118 -17.63 23.27 6.99
C LEU A 118 -18.21 24.20 5.92
N GLN A 119 -18.94 23.65 4.93
CA GLN A 119 -19.54 24.42 3.83
C GLN A 119 -20.56 25.49 4.30
N LYS A 120 -21.09 25.37 5.53
CA LYS A 120 -21.99 26.39 6.09
C LYS A 120 -21.28 27.70 6.44
N SER A 121 -19.95 27.66 6.65
CA SER A 121 -19.14 28.79 7.13
C SER A 121 -17.97 29.15 6.23
N PHE A 122 -17.53 28.25 5.36
CA PHE A 122 -16.33 28.42 4.56
C PHE A 122 -16.56 27.98 3.10
N GLU A 123 -15.76 28.51 2.19
CA GLU A 123 -15.53 27.87 0.88
C GLU A 123 -14.75 26.60 1.10
N VAL A 124 -15.27 25.45 0.64
CA VAL A 124 -14.61 24.14 0.79
C VAL A 124 -14.28 23.58 -0.58
N GLU A 125 -13.01 23.30 -0.83
CA GLU A 125 -12.53 22.66 -2.06
C GLU A 125 -11.96 21.27 -1.73
N VAL A 126 -12.44 20.26 -2.48
CA VAL A 126 -11.89 18.90 -2.40
C VAL A 126 -10.66 18.81 -3.30
N VAL A 127 -9.55 18.36 -2.75
CA VAL A 127 -8.28 18.21 -3.46
C VAL A 127 -7.74 16.79 -3.36
N GLU A 128 -6.85 16.43 -4.29
CA GLU A 128 -6.01 15.24 -4.11
C GLU A 128 -5.17 15.41 -2.83
N ASN A 129 -5.09 14.37 -2.02
CA ASN A 129 -4.36 14.47 -0.77
C ASN A 129 -2.84 14.71 -1.03
N PRO A 130 -2.28 15.87 -0.59
CA PRO A 130 -0.88 16.22 -0.90
C PRO A 130 0.13 15.21 -0.37
N PHE A 131 -0.23 14.41 0.64
CA PHE A 131 0.65 13.39 1.22
C PHE A 131 0.84 12.16 0.30
N LEU A 132 -0.04 11.91 -0.67
CA LEU A 132 0.13 10.82 -1.64
C LEU A 132 1.43 10.99 -2.44
N LYS A 133 1.66 12.19 -2.98
CA LYS A 133 2.91 12.52 -3.72
C LYS A 133 4.14 12.47 -2.84
N LEU A 134 4.02 12.86 -1.56
CA LEU A 134 5.12 12.77 -0.59
C LEU A 134 5.46 11.32 -0.24
N ARG A 135 4.46 10.43 -0.19
CA ARG A 135 4.63 9.01 0.09
C ARG A 135 5.22 8.24 -1.10
N ALA A 136 4.96 8.69 -2.34
CA ALA A 136 5.46 8.03 -3.54
C ALA A 136 7.00 7.97 -3.55
N VAL A 137 7.69 9.07 -3.21
CA VAL A 137 9.15 9.12 -3.10
C VAL A 137 9.54 8.94 -1.62
N LYS A 138 10.13 7.81 -1.30
CA LYS A 138 10.48 7.42 0.07
C LYS A 138 11.73 8.12 0.55
N ARG A 139 11.72 8.61 1.77
CA ARG A 139 12.91 9.09 2.47
C ARG A 139 13.80 7.91 2.86
N ALA A 140 15.10 8.16 3.09
CA ALA A 140 16.06 7.11 3.42
C ALA A 140 15.62 6.23 4.61
N GLU A 141 15.02 6.83 5.64
CA GLU A 141 14.48 6.12 6.81
C GLU A 141 13.28 5.21 6.47
N GLU A 142 12.47 5.58 5.49
CA GLU A 142 11.32 4.80 5.01
C GLU A 142 11.78 3.62 4.16
N VAL A 143 12.74 3.87 3.27
CA VAL A 143 13.42 2.80 2.50
C VAL A 143 14.05 1.78 3.45
N ALA A 144 14.74 2.22 4.51
CA ALA A 144 15.35 1.31 5.49
C ALA A 144 14.30 0.40 6.17
N LYS A 145 13.12 0.94 6.51
CA LYS A 145 12.03 0.16 7.11
C LYS A 145 11.46 -0.88 6.13
N ILE A 146 11.21 -0.47 4.88
CA ILE A 146 10.71 -1.39 3.83
C ILE A 146 11.76 -2.48 3.57
N ARG A 147 13.04 -2.13 3.40
CA ARG A 147 14.13 -3.10 3.22
C ARG A 147 14.20 -4.11 4.36
N GLN A 148 14.08 -3.67 5.60
CA GLN A 148 14.06 -4.55 6.77
C GLN A 148 12.86 -5.51 6.72
N ASN A 149 11.68 -5.01 6.32
CA ASN A 149 10.48 -5.85 6.20
C ASN A 149 10.64 -6.88 5.08
N CYS A 150 11.16 -6.50 3.91
CA CYS A 150 11.48 -7.42 2.82
C CYS A 150 12.44 -8.52 3.27
N ALA A 151 13.53 -8.17 3.95
CA ALA A 151 14.48 -9.16 4.49
C ALA A 151 13.84 -10.09 5.52
N THR A 152 12.91 -9.57 6.35
CA THR A 152 12.17 -10.36 7.35
C THR A 152 11.17 -11.30 6.67
N LEU A 153 10.49 -10.83 5.62
CA LEU A 153 9.58 -11.63 4.80
C LEU A 153 10.34 -12.78 4.13
N LEU A 154 11.47 -12.50 3.49
CA LEU A 154 12.28 -13.56 2.85
C LEU A 154 12.73 -14.63 3.84
N LYS A 155 13.10 -14.25 5.06
CA LYS A 155 13.43 -15.19 6.13
C LYS A 155 12.23 -16.05 6.53
N ALA A 156 11.03 -15.48 6.58
CA ALA A 156 9.79 -16.23 6.83
C ALA A 156 9.50 -17.20 5.67
N PHE A 157 9.64 -16.73 4.43
CA PHE A 157 9.41 -17.53 3.23
C PHE A 157 10.43 -18.70 3.11
N GLU A 158 11.68 -18.47 3.45
CA GLU A 158 12.70 -19.54 3.50
C GLU A 158 12.34 -20.63 4.54
N ARG A 159 11.84 -20.23 5.73
CA ARG A 159 11.36 -21.17 6.74
C ARG A 159 10.12 -21.92 6.29
N PHE A 160 9.22 -21.22 5.62
CA PHE A 160 8.04 -21.80 5.00
C PHE A 160 8.42 -22.84 3.94
N SER A 161 9.27 -22.50 2.96
CA SER A 161 9.67 -23.39 1.88
C SER A 161 10.31 -24.68 2.38
N ARG A 162 11.11 -24.62 3.45
CA ARG A 162 11.70 -25.81 4.09
C ARG A 162 10.66 -26.75 4.75
N ARG A 163 9.46 -26.23 5.05
CA ARG A 163 8.34 -27.00 5.63
C ARG A 163 7.37 -27.54 4.59
N LEU A 164 7.45 -27.02 3.36
CA LEU A 164 6.66 -27.53 2.26
C LEU A 164 7.25 -28.89 1.82
N LYS A 165 6.65 -29.97 2.30
CA LYS A 165 6.93 -31.31 1.80
C LYS A 165 5.66 -31.88 1.19
N PRO A 166 5.71 -32.39 -0.05
CA PRO A 166 4.57 -33.07 -0.65
C PRO A 166 4.07 -34.19 0.27
N ARG A 167 2.82 -34.10 0.70
CA ARG A 167 2.14 -35.09 1.53
C ARG A 167 0.69 -35.17 1.15
N LYS A 168 0.00 -36.25 1.56
CA LYS A 168 -1.42 -36.48 1.20
C LYS A 168 -2.36 -35.33 1.61
N ASP A 169 -2.02 -34.64 2.71
CA ASP A 169 -2.86 -33.58 3.30
C ASP A 169 -2.29 -32.17 3.04
N PHE A 170 -1.59 -31.97 1.94
CA PHE A 170 -1.01 -30.68 1.60
C PHE A 170 -2.09 -29.81 0.92
N THR A 171 -2.71 -28.94 1.70
CA THR A 171 -3.79 -28.02 1.23
C THR A 171 -3.31 -26.56 1.17
N CYS A 172 -4.04 -25.75 0.42
CA CYS A 172 -3.84 -24.30 0.34
C CYS A 172 -3.95 -23.65 1.73
N GLU A 173 -4.96 -24.05 2.53
CA GLU A 173 -5.18 -23.54 3.89
C GLU A 173 -4.02 -23.90 4.83
N PHE A 174 -3.48 -25.11 4.68
CA PHE A 174 -2.30 -25.51 5.43
C PHE A 174 -1.07 -24.67 5.05
N ALA A 175 -0.81 -24.49 3.75
CA ALA A 175 0.29 -23.65 3.27
C ALA A 175 0.17 -22.22 3.81
N ARG A 176 -1.04 -21.62 3.73
CA ARG A 176 -1.34 -20.30 4.26
C ARG A 176 -1.06 -20.21 5.75
N SER A 177 -1.56 -21.16 6.53
CA SER A 177 -1.36 -21.16 7.99
C SER A 177 0.12 -21.25 8.40
N VAL A 178 0.94 -21.95 7.61
CA VAL A 178 2.37 -22.07 7.87
C VAL A 178 3.10 -20.75 7.61
N ILE A 179 2.87 -20.13 6.44
CA ILE A 179 3.56 -18.86 6.12
C ILE A 179 3.12 -17.73 7.04
N GLU A 180 1.83 -17.59 7.34
CA GLU A 180 1.32 -16.57 8.26
C GLU A 180 1.89 -16.73 9.68
N LYS A 181 2.02 -17.97 10.17
CA LYS A 181 2.67 -18.25 11.45
C LYS A 181 4.15 -17.84 11.47
N GLU A 182 4.89 -18.10 10.39
CA GLU A 182 6.29 -17.67 10.30
C GLU A 182 6.40 -16.14 10.27
N LEU A 183 5.57 -15.47 9.48
CA LEU A 183 5.51 -14.00 9.40
C LEU A 183 5.18 -13.40 10.78
N TYR A 184 4.13 -13.90 11.43
CA TYR A 184 3.71 -13.42 12.76
C TYR A 184 4.82 -13.59 13.81
N SER A 185 5.53 -14.73 13.79
CA SER A 185 6.64 -15.00 14.71
C SER A 185 7.79 -14.00 14.58
N LEU A 186 7.91 -13.34 13.44
CA LEU A 186 8.93 -12.34 13.12
C LEU A 186 8.40 -10.88 13.21
N GLY A 187 7.17 -10.67 13.71
CA GLY A 187 6.59 -9.34 13.90
C GLY A 187 5.91 -8.75 12.67
N LEU A 188 5.67 -9.56 11.65
CA LEU A 188 4.90 -9.20 10.45
C LEU A 188 3.48 -9.78 10.55
N ILE A 189 2.48 -9.03 10.12
CA ILE A 189 1.09 -9.48 10.02
C ILE A 189 0.72 -9.50 8.54
N ALA A 190 0.30 -10.65 8.04
CA ALA A 190 -0.32 -10.81 6.74
C ALA A 190 -1.83 -11.01 6.92
N GLU A 191 -2.59 -10.29 6.13
CA GLU A 191 -4.03 -10.45 5.94
C GLU A 191 -4.22 -10.85 4.47
N GLU A 192 -5.22 -11.69 4.18
CA GLU A 192 -5.56 -12.11 2.82
C GLU A 192 -4.41 -12.78 2.03
N THR A 193 -3.54 -13.52 2.73
CA THR A 193 -2.45 -14.31 2.09
C THR A 193 -3.02 -15.26 1.03
N ILE A 194 -2.52 -15.16 -0.19
CA ILE A 194 -2.90 -16.03 -1.30
C ILE A 194 -2.00 -17.27 -1.27
N CYS A 195 -2.63 -18.45 -1.21
CA CYS A 195 -1.99 -19.75 -1.42
C CYS A 195 -2.90 -20.53 -2.37
N SER A 196 -2.82 -20.28 -3.68
CA SER A 196 -3.76 -20.79 -4.67
C SER A 196 -3.10 -21.79 -5.62
N THR A 197 -3.89 -22.68 -6.21
CA THR A 197 -3.41 -23.81 -7.00
C THR A 197 -4.37 -24.16 -8.14
N GLY A 198 -3.86 -24.87 -9.15
CA GLY A 198 -4.66 -25.37 -10.27
C GLY A 198 -5.51 -24.27 -10.89
N LYS A 199 -6.73 -24.57 -11.29
CA LYS A 199 -7.63 -23.62 -11.94
C LYS A 199 -8.04 -22.45 -11.03
N LEU A 200 -7.99 -22.59 -9.72
CA LEU A 200 -8.33 -21.51 -8.80
C LEU A 200 -7.33 -20.34 -8.92
N SER A 201 -6.06 -20.63 -9.16
CA SER A 201 -5.03 -19.60 -9.33
C SER A 201 -5.19 -18.76 -10.60
N ALA A 202 -6.12 -19.12 -11.50
CA ALA A 202 -6.47 -18.29 -12.65
C ALA A 202 -7.20 -16.99 -12.28
N ASP A 203 -7.71 -16.88 -11.06
CA ASP A 203 -8.19 -15.63 -10.49
C ASP A 203 -7.05 -15.06 -9.62
N PRO A 204 -6.49 -13.89 -9.96
CA PRO A 204 -5.33 -13.32 -9.27
C PRO A 204 -5.49 -13.14 -7.76
N HIS A 205 -6.71 -12.93 -7.29
CA HIS A 205 -7.03 -12.67 -5.87
C HIS A 205 -7.71 -13.85 -5.15
N GLU A 206 -7.84 -15.02 -5.80
CA GLU A 206 -8.37 -16.21 -5.14
C GLU A 206 -7.40 -16.73 -4.08
N LEU A 207 -7.82 -16.71 -2.83
CA LEU A 207 -6.99 -17.12 -1.69
C LEU A 207 -6.55 -18.58 -1.76
N GLY A 208 -7.25 -19.41 -2.53
CA GLY A 208 -7.00 -20.83 -2.68
C GLY A 208 -7.64 -21.68 -1.57
N ARG A 209 -8.02 -22.91 -1.93
CA ARG A 209 -8.65 -23.88 -1.03
C ARG A 209 -8.43 -25.31 -1.52
N GLY A 210 -8.52 -26.26 -0.60
CA GLY A 210 -8.39 -27.67 -0.89
C GLY A 210 -6.98 -28.14 -1.18
N ASN A 211 -6.82 -29.31 -1.77
CA ASN A 211 -5.54 -29.92 -2.01
C ASN A 211 -4.71 -29.17 -3.05
N VAL A 212 -3.42 -29.00 -2.78
CA VAL A 212 -2.48 -28.43 -3.75
C VAL A 212 -2.30 -29.42 -4.90
N GLU A 213 -2.41 -28.91 -6.13
CA GLU A 213 -2.33 -29.72 -7.36
C GLU A 213 -0.90 -29.80 -7.90
N ASP A 214 -0.62 -29.18 -9.02
CA ASP A 214 0.66 -29.23 -9.74
C ASP A 214 1.59 -28.06 -9.41
N HIS A 215 1.02 -26.93 -8.98
CA HIS A 215 1.76 -25.75 -8.55
C HIS A 215 1.06 -25.07 -7.37
N LEU A 216 1.78 -24.24 -6.65
CA LEU A 216 1.28 -23.39 -5.58
C LEU A 216 1.74 -21.95 -5.83
N LEU A 217 0.80 -21.06 -6.12
CA LEU A 217 1.03 -19.63 -6.15
C LEU A 217 0.89 -19.11 -4.72
N VAL A 218 1.97 -18.54 -4.20
CA VAL A 218 2.03 -17.94 -2.85
C VAL A 218 2.31 -16.47 -3.01
N ASP A 219 1.38 -15.65 -2.53
CA ASP A 219 1.49 -14.20 -2.53
C ASP A 219 1.23 -13.66 -1.12
N VAL A 220 2.19 -12.90 -0.61
CA VAL A 220 2.22 -12.42 0.77
C VAL A 220 2.64 -10.96 0.84
N PHE A 221 1.77 -10.11 1.36
CA PHE A 221 1.98 -8.67 1.54
C PHE A 221 1.87 -8.25 3.02
N PRO A 222 2.82 -8.68 3.87
CA PRO A 222 2.73 -8.47 5.29
C PRO A 222 3.08 -7.04 5.70
N LYS A 223 2.41 -6.56 6.74
CA LYS A 223 2.64 -5.30 7.42
C LYS A 223 3.47 -5.48 8.69
N ASN A 224 4.45 -4.64 8.88
CA ASN A 224 5.18 -4.59 10.15
C ASN A 224 4.30 -3.96 11.24
N ARG A 225 4.13 -4.66 12.35
CA ARG A 225 3.26 -4.24 13.48
C ARG A 225 3.67 -2.90 14.10
N THR A 226 4.96 -2.64 14.16
CA THR A 226 5.50 -1.45 14.83
C THR A 226 5.59 -0.27 13.90
N THR A 227 6.19 -0.46 12.71
CA THR A 227 6.46 0.64 11.78
C THR A 227 5.27 0.94 10.86
N GLY A 228 4.39 -0.04 10.62
CA GLY A 228 3.25 0.07 9.73
C GLY A 228 3.59 -0.02 8.25
N TYR A 229 4.87 -0.19 7.87
CA TYR A 229 5.27 -0.39 6.47
C TYR A 229 5.02 -1.82 6.02
N TYR A 230 4.69 -1.97 4.75
CA TYR A 230 4.48 -3.25 4.09
C TYR A 230 5.76 -3.77 3.44
N ALA A 231 5.77 -5.05 3.16
CA ALA A 231 6.59 -5.74 2.16
C ALA A 231 5.65 -6.53 1.28
N ASP A 232 6.10 -6.93 0.08
CA ASP A 232 5.30 -7.67 -0.88
C ASP A 232 6.13 -8.69 -1.61
N PHE A 233 5.56 -9.87 -1.91
CA PHE A 233 6.32 -10.94 -2.50
C PHE A 233 5.44 -12.07 -3.02
N THR A 234 5.58 -12.40 -4.30
CA THR A 234 4.90 -13.55 -4.90
C THR A 234 5.87 -14.53 -5.52
N ARG A 235 5.65 -15.83 -5.29
CA ARG A 235 6.32 -16.93 -6.00
C ARG A 235 5.33 -18.02 -6.39
N THR A 236 5.52 -18.56 -7.58
CA THR A 236 4.85 -19.79 -8.02
C THR A 236 5.82 -20.96 -7.86
N ILE A 237 5.43 -21.93 -7.03
CA ILE A 237 6.22 -23.11 -6.67
C ILE A 237 5.66 -24.32 -7.43
N LEU A 238 6.49 -24.99 -8.22
CA LEU A 238 6.09 -26.21 -8.91
C LEU A 238 6.12 -27.39 -7.93
N ILE A 239 5.02 -28.11 -7.83
CA ILE A 239 4.84 -29.28 -6.96
C ILE A 239 4.93 -30.57 -7.77
N ARG A 240 4.43 -30.55 -9.00
CA ARG A 240 4.49 -31.66 -9.95
C ARG A 240 4.79 -31.12 -11.33
N LYS A 241 5.29 -32.00 -12.20
CA LYS A 241 5.57 -31.64 -13.59
C LYS A 241 4.26 -31.28 -14.32
N ASN A 242 4.21 -30.08 -14.87
CA ASN A 242 3.18 -29.58 -15.75
C ASN A 242 3.83 -28.64 -16.77
N ALA A 243 3.98 -29.11 -18.01
CA ALA A 243 4.72 -28.39 -19.05
C ALA A 243 4.10 -27.01 -19.38
N GLU A 244 2.77 -26.88 -19.33
CA GLU A 244 2.08 -25.63 -19.63
C GLU A 244 2.33 -24.59 -18.53
N ILE A 245 2.25 -24.98 -17.25
CA ILE A 245 2.56 -24.12 -16.10
C ILE A 245 4.05 -23.75 -16.08
N GLU A 246 4.94 -24.68 -16.40
CA GLU A 246 6.39 -24.43 -16.50
C GLU A 246 6.69 -23.39 -17.59
N GLU A 247 6.03 -23.47 -18.75
CA GLU A 247 6.21 -22.53 -19.86
C GLU A 247 5.68 -21.13 -19.48
N MET A 248 4.49 -21.07 -18.89
CA MET A 248 3.93 -19.81 -18.35
C MET A 248 4.90 -19.18 -17.34
N LEU A 249 5.41 -19.96 -16.39
CA LEU A 249 6.31 -19.46 -15.35
C LEU A 249 7.64 -18.95 -15.93
N ARG A 250 8.20 -19.64 -16.94
CA ARG A 250 9.40 -19.16 -17.65
C ARG A 250 9.17 -17.81 -18.34
N ALA A 251 8.05 -17.67 -19.03
CA ALA A 251 7.68 -16.41 -19.68
C ALA A 251 7.52 -15.26 -18.67
N VAL A 252 6.87 -15.51 -17.54
CA VAL A 252 6.68 -14.54 -16.47
C VAL A 252 8.01 -14.13 -15.83
N ILE A 253 8.91 -15.08 -15.55
CA ILE A 253 10.24 -14.78 -15.00
C ILE A 253 11.04 -13.90 -15.97
N GLU A 254 11.01 -14.21 -17.26
CA GLU A 254 11.74 -13.43 -18.27
C GLU A 254 11.15 -12.04 -18.45
N ALA A 255 9.81 -11.92 -18.45
CA ALA A 255 9.12 -10.64 -18.47
C ALA A 255 9.46 -9.77 -17.25
N GLN A 256 9.53 -10.36 -16.04
CA GLN A 256 9.95 -9.66 -14.83
C GLN A 256 11.41 -9.17 -14.94
N ARG A 257 12.32 -10.02 -15.39
CA ARG A 257 13.74 -9.65 -15.58
C ARG A 257 13.90 -8.52 -16.58
N SER A 258 13.19 -8.58 -17.71
CA SER A 258 13.16 -7.53 -18.72
C SER A 258 12.69 -6.21 -18.09
N ALA A 259 11.57 -6.21 -17.36
CA ALA A 259 11.05 -5.03 -16.68
C ALA A 259 12.06 -4.45 -15.68
N ILE A 260 12.61 -5.28 -14.79
CA ILE A 260 13.57 -4.84 -13.77
C ILE A 260 14.83 -4.23 -14.40
N SER A 261 15.32 -4.79 -15.51
CA SER A 261 16.51 -4.26 -16.20
C SER A 261 16.35 -2.83 -16.75
N MET A 262 15.11 -2.38 -16.93
CA MET A 262 14.81 -1.02 -17.42
C MET A 262 14.75 0.01 -16.30
N LEU A 263 14.56 -0.42 -15.04
CA LEU A 263 14.20 0.45 -13.92
C LEU A 263 15.35 1.39 -13.52
N ARG A 264 15.12 2.68 -13.62
CA ARG A 264 15.94 3.78 -13.10
C ARG A 264 15.13 5.07 -13.10
N GLU A 265 15.68 6.12 -12.53
CA GLU A 265 15.07 7.46 -12.59
C GLU A 265 14.88 7.92 -14.06
N GLY A 266 13.74 8.56 -14.32
CA GLY A 266 13.37 9.10 -15.64
C GLY A 266 12.68 8.11 -16.56
N VAL A 267 12.62 6.83 -16.24
CA VAL A 267 11.90 5.82 -17.04
C VAL A 267 10.38 6.01 -16.84
N ASN A 268 9.61 5.86 -17.92
CA ASN A 268 8.15 5.90 -17.87
C ASN A 268 7.60 4.52 -17.49
N GLY A 269 6.74 4.46 -16.46
CA GLY A 269 6.12 3.21 -16.00
C GLY A 269 5.31 2.49 -17.08
N ARG A 270 4.70 3.23 -18.03
CA ARG A 270 4.01 2.63 -19.18
C ARG A 270 4.99 1.89 -20.12
N GLU A 271 6.20 2.40 -20.31
CA GLU A 271 7.21 1.72 -21.14
C GLU A 271 7.61 0.39 -20.51
N VAL A 272 7.77 0.35 -19.17
CA VAL A 272 8.04 -0.88 -18.41
C VAL A 272 6.88 -1.88 -18.56
N HIS A 273 5.65 -1.41 -18.45
CA HIS A 273 4.46 -2.25 -18.64
C HIS A 273 4.36 -2.81 -20.06
N ASN A 274 4.62 -2.00 -21.08
CA ASN A 274 4.62 -2.44 -22.46
C ASN A 274 5.72 -3.50 -22.73
N ALA A 275 6.91 -3.33 -22.16
CA ALA A 275 7.98 -4.32 -22.28
C ALA A 275 7.59 -5.69 -21.71
N VAL A 276 6.85 -5.72 -20.58
CA VAL A 276 6.26 -6.96 -20.04
C VAL A 276 5.27 -7.59 -21.03
N LYS A 277 4.35 -6.79 -21.57
CA LYS A 277 3.34 -7.26 -22.55
C LYS A 277 4.00 -7.83 -23.81
N ASP A 278 5.01 -7.14 -24.34
CA ASP A 278 5.72 -7.56 -25.54
C ASP A 278 6.52 -8.84 -25.29
N CYS A 279 7.18 -8.96 -24.13
CA CYS A 279 7.89 -10.17 -23.74
C CYS A 279 6.93 -11.38 -23.65
N LEU A 280 5.81 -11.26 -22.95
CA LEU A 280 4.82 -12.33 -22.81
C LEU A 280 4.22 -12.72 -24.17
N LYS A 281 3.94 -11.74 -25.03
CA LYS A 281 3.48 -11.98 -26.39
C LYS A 281 4.50 -12.73 -27.25
N ALA A 282 5.81 -12.42 -27.10
CA ALA A 282 6.87 -13.13 -27.80
C ALA A 282 6.96 -14.62 -27.39
N TYR A 283 6.55 -14.95 -26.16
CA TYR A 283 6.38 -16.34 -25.70
C TYR A 283 5.05 -16.98 -26.16
N GLY A 284 4.22 -16.28 -26.93
CA GLY A 284 2.94 -16.79 -27.43
C GLY A 284 1.77 -16.57 -26.48
N PHE A 285 1.95 -15.86 -25.36
CA PHE A 285 0.87 -15.57 -24.41
C PHE A 285 0.20 -14.24 -24.73
N GLU A 286 -1.01 -14.31 -25.30
CA GLU A 286 -1.82 -13.13 -25.60
C GLU A 286 -2.81 -12.83 -24.48
N THR A 287 -3.02 -11.54 -24.21
CA THR A 287 -4.10 -11.09 -23.33
C THR A 287 -5.37 -10.92 -24.14
N LYS A 288 -6.37 -11.77 -23.88
CA LYS A 288 -7.63 -11.78 -24.62
C LYS A 288 -8.77 -12.33 -23.75
N ASN A 289 -9.95 -11.73 -23.87
CA ASN A 289 -11.17 -12.20 -23.19
C ASN A 289 -11.04 -12.32 -21.66
N GLY A 290 -10.24 -11.43 -21.03
CA GLY A 290 -9.99 -11.46 -19.58
C GLY A 290 -9.05 -12.57 -19.12
N GLU A 291 -8.26 -13.17 -20.03
CA GLU A 291 -7.21 -14.14 -19.75
C GLU A 291 -5.86 -13.60 -20.25
N GLY A 292 -4.75 -14.13 -19.73
CA GLY A 292 -3.38 -13.68 -20.02
C GLY A 292 -2.84 -12.74 -18.96
N PHE A 293 -2.12 -11.69 -19.32
CA PHE A 293 -1.62 -10.66 -18.42
C PHE A 293 -2.68 -9.57 -18.24
N ILE A 294 -3.48 -9.63 -17.19
CA ILE A 294 -4.74 -8.88 -17.02
C ILE A 294 -4.67 -7.76 -15.97
N HIS A 295 -3.51 -7.49 -15.38
CA HIS A 295 -3.34 -6.42 -14.39
C HIS A 295 -2.11 -5.54 -14.69
N SER A 296 -1.83 -4.54 -13.87
CA SER A 296 -0.64 -3.70 -13.97
C SER A 296 0.64 -4.51 -13.69
N THR A 297 1.77 -4.04 -14.19
CA THR A 297 3.08 -4.65 -13.91
C THR A 297 3.51 -4.49 -12.47
N GLY A 298 2.96 -3.48 -11.77
CA GLY A 298 3.27 -3.23 -10.37
C GLY A 298 2.68 -1.93 -9.86
N HIS A 299 2.98 -1.65 -8.61
CA HIS A 299 2.50 -0.49 -7.86
C HIS A 299 3.56 -0.02 -6.85
N GLY A 300 3.44 1.22 -6.37
CA GLY A 300 4.22 1.69 -5.23
C GLY A 300 3.81 0.96 -3.95
N ILE A 301 4.75 0.80 -3.03
CA ILE A 301 4.51 0.16 -1.73
C ILE A 301 5.10 1.00 -0.60
N GLY A 302 4.45 1.01 0.56
CA GLY A 302 4.91 1.77 1.72
C GLY A 302 4.09 1.53 2.97
N LEU A 303 3.33 2.53 3.39
CA LEU A 303 2.37 2.42 4.50
C LEU A 303 1.04 1.77 4.09
N GLU A 304 0.82 1.62 2.80
CA GLU A 304 -0.23 0.80 2.19
C GLU A 304 0.41 -0.19 1.22
N VAL A 305 -0.28 -1.30 0.94
CA VAL A 305 0.16 -2.27 -0.07
C VAL A 305 0.26 -1.56 -1.41
N HIS A 306 -0.83 -0.90 -1.82
CA HIS A 306 -0.92 -0.16 -3.06
C HIS A 306 -0.78 1.34 -2.82
N GLU A 307 0.33 1.91 -3.29
CA GLU A 307 0.62 3.34 -3.31
C GLU A 307 0.98 3.79 -4.74
N GLU A 308 1.09 5.11 -4.94
CA GLU A 308 1.73 5.64 -6.15
C GLU A 308 3.26 5.33 -6.15
N PRO A 309 3.85 5.10 -7.33
CA PRO A 309 3.23 5.13 -8.66
C PRO A 309 2.61 3.79 -9.06
N ARG A 310 1.64 3.82 -9.99
CA ARG A 310 1.16 2.62 -10.68
C ARG A 310 2.01 2.37 -11.94
N ILE A 311 2.54 1.16 -12.09
CA ILE A 311 3.27 0.72 -13.29
C ILE A 311 2.31 -0.07 -14.19
N GLY A 312 1.67 0.61 -15.11
CA GLY A 312 0.59 0.09 -15.95
C GLY A 312 0.37 0.95 -17.20
N ASP A 313 -0.85 0.92 -17.73
CA ASP A 313 -1.25 1.74 -18.90
C ASP A 313 -1.44 3.24 -18.56
N VAL A 314 -0.62 3.78 -17.66
CA VAL A 314 -0.62 5.20 -17.26
C VAL A 314 0.78 5.79 -17.39
N ASP A 315 0.86 7.05 -17.82
CA ASP A 315 2.13 7.77 -17.90
C ASP A 315 2.54 8.22 -16.49
N VAL A 316 3.65 7.68 -16.02
CA VAL A 316 4.27 8.06 -14.76
C VAL A 316 5.78 7.99 -14.87
N GLU A 317 6.46 9.09 -14.59
CA GLU A 317 7.92 9.12 -14.55
C GLU A 317 8.41 8.55 -13.22
N LEU A 318 9.24 7.51 -13.27
CA LEU A 318 9.86 6.92 -12.10
C LEU A 318 10.95 7.85 -11.55
N LYS A 319 10.96 8.04 -10.22
CA LYS A 319 11.91 8.89 -9.51
C LYS A 319 12.76 8.09 -8.56
N SER A 320 14.01 8.49 -8.42
CA SER A 320 14.89 7.93 -7.38
C SER A 320 14.25 8.05 -5.99
N GLY A 321 14.28 6.97 -5.22
CA GLY A 321 13.58 6.85 -3.93
C GLY A 321 12.17 6.27 -4.01
N MET A 322 11.59 6.06 -5.17
CA MET A 322 10.37 5.27 -5.30
C MET A 322 10.66 3.81 -5.01
N VAL A 323 9.76 3.15 -4.29
CA VAL A 323 9.78 1.70 -4.06
C VAL A 323 8.53 1.13 -4.66
N VAL A 324 8.70 0.16 -5.58
CA VAL A 324 7.63 -0.39 -6.40
C VAL A 324 7.70 -1.91 -6.45
N THR A 325 6.57 -2.57 -6.73
CA THR A 325 6.53 -3.98 -7.08
C THR A 325 6.74 -4.17 -8.58
N ILE A 326 7.28 -5.32 -8.99
CA ILE A 326 7.30 -5.80 -10.38
C ILE A 326 6.79 -7.23 -10.34
N GLU A 327 5.56 -7.42 -10.79
CA GLU A 327 4.75 -8.60 -10.52
C GLU A 327 4.02 -9.18 -11.76
N PRO A 328 4.67 -9.35 -12.90
CA PRO A 328 3.96 -9.93 -14.04
C PRO A 328 3.37 -11.29 -13.70
N GLY A 329 2.19 -11.58 -14.27
CA GLY A 329 1.48 -12.84 -14.10
C GLY A 329 0.71 -13.24 -15.34
N LEU A 330 0.45 -14.52 -15.49
CA LEU A 330 -0.38 -15.10 -16.55
C LEU A 330 -1.50 -15.91 -15.93
N TYR A 331 -2.72 -15.73 -16.41
CA TYR A 331 -3.92 -16.33 -15.84
C TYR A 331 -4.84 -16.88 -16.93
N TYR A 332 -5.02 -18.21 -16.94
CA TYR A 332 -5.87 -18.92 -17.89
C TYR A 332 -6.82 -19.87 -17.16
N LYS A 333 -8.12 -19.68 -17.30
CA LYS A 333 -9.17 -20.45 -16.58
C LYS A 333 -9.05 -21.96 -16.72
N LYS A 334 -8.52 -22.43 -17.83
CA LYS A 334 -8.32 -23.88 -18.08
C LYS A 334 -7.04 -24.45 -17.45
N LEU A 335 -6.02 -23.61 -17.27
CA LEU A 335 -4.70 -24.00 -16.82
C LEU A 335 -4.43 -23.63 -15.35
N GLY A 336 -4.75 -22.42 -14.99
CA GLY A 336 -4.39 -21.79 -13.72
C GLY A 336 -3.67 -20.48 -13.94
N GLY A 337 -3.05 -19.96 -12.86
CA GLY A 337 -2.29 -18.73 -12.87
C GLY A 337 -0.88 -18.89 -12.30
N VAL A 338 0.04 -18.08 -12.79
CA VAL A 338 1.40 -17.95 -12.29
C VAL A 338 1.74 -16.48 -12.12
N ARG A 339 2.44 -16.12 -11.05
CA ARG A 339 2.97 -14.77 -10.78
C ARG A 339 4.33 -14.88 -10.11
N VAL A 340 5.22 -13.95 -10.46
CA VAL A 340 6.49 -13.73 -9.78
C VAL A 340 6.62 -12.25 -9.50
N GLU A 341 6.92 -11.89 -8.27
CA GLU A 341 6.95 -10.51 -7.80
C GLU A 341 8.16 -10.23 -6.94
N ASP A 342 8.74 -9.07 -7.16
CA ASP A 342 9.76 -8.50 -6.29
C ASP A 342 9.49 -7.02 -6.02
N VAL A 343 9.84 -6.59 -4.80
CA VAL A 343 9.90 -5.18 -4.42
C VAL A 343 11.24 -4.60 -4.87
N VAL A 344 11.20 -3.46 -5.56
CA VAL A 344 12.36 -2.82 -6.17
C VAL A 344 12.45 -1.34 -5.76
N LEU A 345 13.62 -0.91 -5.31
CA LEU A 345 13.95 0.50 -5.07
C LEU A 345 14.52 1.14 -6.35
N ILE A 346 13.89 2.18 -6.83
CA ILE A 346 14.38 2.98 -7.95
C ILE A 346 15.54 3.87 -7.48
N ARG A 347 16.65 3.81 -8.20
CA ARG A 347 17.83 4.66 -8.01
C ARG A 347 18.06 5.54 -9.23
N LYS A 348 19.04 6.44 -9.13
CA LYS A 348 19.34 7.38 -10.20
C LYS A 348 19.73 6.70 -11.52
N ASN A 349 20.62 5.72 -11.48
CA ASN A 349 21.16 5.07 -12.67
C ASN A 349 20.77 3.60 -12.82
N ASP A 350 20.23 2.99 -11.78
CA ASP A 350 19.86 1.57 -11.67
C ASP A 350 18.68 1.36 -10.70
N CYS A 351 18.46 0.13 -10.32
CA CYS A 351 17.51 -0.23 -9.27
C CYS A 351 18.13 -1.27 -8.31
N GLU A 352 17.52 -1.42 -7.13
CA GLU A 352 17.88 -2.44 -6.14
C GLU A 352 16.66 -3.33 -5.86
N ILE A 353 16.80 -4.63 -6.07
CA ILE A 353 15.79 -5.61 -5.66
C ILE A 353 15.87 -5.77 -4.14
N LEU A 354 14.79 -5.46 -3.44
CA LEU A 354 14.70 -5.57 -1.98
C LEU A 354 14.25 -6.95 -1.50
N THR A 355 13.70 -7.77 -2.40
CA THR A 355 13.30 -9.17 -2.17
C THR A 355 14.07 -10.15 -3.05
N PRO A 356 15.43 -10.14 -3.04
CA PRO A 356 16.23 -10.99 -3.93
C PRO A 356 16.07 -12.45 -3.51
N TYR A 357 15.18 -13.17 -4.15
CA TYR A 357 14.95 -14.58 -3.93
C TYR A 357 14.89 -15.31 -5.29
N GLU A 358 15.69 -16.34 -5.46
CA GLU A 358 15.71 -17.08 -6.72
C GLU A 358 14.34 -17.68 -7.03
N SER A 359 13.86 -17.43 -8.25
CA SER A 359 12.64 -18.03 -8.75
C SER A 359 12.98 -19.42 -9.28
N PHE A 360 12.68 -20.45 -8.48
CA PHE A 360 12.96 -21.83 -8.85
C PHE A 360 11.95 -22.35 -9.87
N LEU A 361 12.47 -22.88 -10.99
CA LEU A 361 11.72 -23.77 -11.88
C LEU A 361 11.84 -25.25 -11.41
N GLY A 362 12.31 -25.47 -10.19
CA GLY A 362 12.50 -26.82 -9.62
C GLY A 362 11.20 -27.38 -9.06
N ILE A 363 10.97 -28.67 -9.30
CA ILE A 363 9.92 -29.44 -8.62
C ILE A 363 10.40 -29.72 -7.20
N MET A 364 9.57 -29.45 -6.21
CA MET A 364 9.85 -29.74 -4.80
C MET A 364 9.81 -31.25 -4.51
#